data_bfd305eaf2cac08f6d31c1e227e11f78
#
_entry.id   bfd305eaf2cac08f6d31c1e227e11f78
#
_cell.length_a   1.000
_cell.length_b   1.000
_cell.length_c   1.000
_cell.angle_alpha   90.00
_cell.angle_beta   90.00
_cell.angle_gamma   90.00
#
_symmetry.space_group_name_H-M   'P 1'
#
loop_
_entity.id
_entity.type
_entity.pdbx_description
1 polymer ?
#
loop_
_entity_poly.entity_id
_entity_poly.type
_entity_poly.pdbx_seq_one_letter_code
_entity_poly.pdbx_strand_id
1 'polypeptide(L)'
;KLLIHQMQNFKQKILSQYQVLLQDKIDIYQDLIHSLTEDAQNDAKSSAGDKHETTLSKLHIEQEKIAKKLKEALEQQAILSKLDIEQVSDNVVLGSLVKTNHLTVFVSTALPKITVDNQAVFAISPQSPLGIQLMHKTINSEFPVNNVTYKILEIS
;
A
#
# COMPACT_ATOMS: atom_id res chain seq x y z
N LYS A 1 22.29 -12.79 -16.65
CA LYS A 1 21.98 -13.49 -15.37
C LYS A 1 22.20 -12.59 -14.16
N LEU A 2 23.33 -11.89 -14.08
CA LEU A 2 23.64 -11.01 -12.95
C LEU A 2 22.66 -9.86 -12.84
N LEU A 3 22.32 -9.22 -13.96
CA LEU A 3 21.36 -8.10 -13.99
C LEU A 3 19.97 -8.53 -13.53
N ILE A 4 19.47 -9.68 -14.01
CA ILE A 4 18.18 -10.23 -13.62
C ILE A 4 18.16 -10.53 -12.11
N HIS A 5 19.22 -11.11 -11.59
CA HIS A 5 19.35 -11.39 -10.16
C HIS A 5 19.33 -10.11 -9.31
N GLN A 6 20.02 -9.07 -9.77
CA GLN A 6 20.02 -7.77 -9.09
C GLN A 6 18.63 -7.12 -9.09
N MET A 7 17.91 -7.22 -10.22
CA MET A 7 16.54 -6.69 -10.33
C MET A 7 15.57 -7.44 -9.43
N GLN A 8 15.65 -8.76 -9.36
CA GLN A 8 14.83 -9.57 -8.46
C GLN A 8 15.13 -9.24 -7.00
N ASN A 9 16.41 -9.04 -6.65
CA ASN A 9 16.80 -8.64 -5.31
C ASN A 9 16.24 -7.27 -4.94
N PHE A 10 16.25 -6.33 -5.87
CA PHE A 10 15.66 -5.00 -5.68
C PHE A 10 14.15 -5.08 -5.45
N LYS A 11 13.43 -5.85 -6.26
CA LYS A 11 11.99 -6.09 -6.07
C LYS A 11 11.69 -6.73 -4.71
N GLN A 12 12.51 -7.69 -4.30
CA GLN A 12 12.35 -8.33 -2.99
C GLN A 12 12.52 -7.34 -1.85
N LYS A 13 13.48 -6.43 -1.96
CA LYS A 13 13.67 -5.37 -0.95
C LYS A 13 12.47 -4.43 -0.88
N ILE A 14 11.92 -4.06 -2.03
CA ILE A 14 10.71 -3.22 -2.10
C ILE A 14 9.55 -3.93 -1.41
N LEU A 15 9.29 -5.17 -1.78
CA LEU A 15 8.21 -5.96 -1.22
C LEU A 15 8.37 -6.11 0.30
N SER A 16 9.56 -6.46 0.77
CA SER A 16 9.85 -6.62 2.19
C SER A 16 9.62 -5.33 2.97
N GLN A 17 10.06 -4.20 2.43
CA GLN A 17 9.87 -2.91 3.09
C GLN A 17 8.39 -2.54 3.19
N TYR A 18 7.61 -2.77 2.15
CA TYR A 18 6.16 -2.54 2.20
C TYR A 18 5.43 -3.51 3.14
N GLN A 19 5.86 -4.76 3.20
CA GLN A 19 5.31 -5.73 4.14
C GLN A 19 5.52 -5.30 5.60
N VAL A 20 6.72 -4.82 5.94
CA VAL A 20 7.02 -4.28 7.27
C VAL A 20 6.15 -3.06 7.55
N LEU A 21 6.05 -2.13 6.61
CA LEU A 21 5.24 -0.92 6.76
C LEU A 21 3.77 -1.26 7.05
N LEU A 22 3.21 -2.20 6.32
CA LEU A 22 1.81 -2.62 6.51
C LEU A 22 1.61 -3.38 7.82
N GLN A 23 2.53 -4.25 8.19
CA GLN A 23 2.44 -4.97 9.47
C GLN A 23 2.48 -3.99 10.64
N ASP A 24 3.36 -2.99 10.58
CA ASP A 24 3.42 -1.95 11.62
C ASP A 24 2.10 -1.18 11.74
N LYS A 25 1.49 -0.83 10.59
CA LYS A 25 0.18 -0.16 10.58
C LYS A 25 -0.91 -1.05 11.19
N ILE A 26 -0.93 -2.31 10.81
CA ILE A 26 -1.90 -3.28 11.32
C ILE A 26 -1.77 -3.40 12.83
N ASP A 27 -0.55 -3.54 13.34
CA ASP A 27 -0.30 -3.64 14.78
C ASP A 27 -0.78 -2.38 15.52
N ILE A 28 -0.48 -1.20 14.97
CA ILE A 28 -0.94 0.08 15.55
C ILE A 28 -2.46 0.16 15.59
N TYR A 29 -3.14 -0.19 14.49
CA TYR A 29 -4.60 -0.13 14.44
C TYR A 29 -5.25 -1.13 15.39
N GLN A 30 -4.70 -2.33 15.51
CA GLN A 30 -5.18 -3.33 16.46
C GLN A 30 -5.02 -2.85 17.90
N ASP A 31 -3.89 -2.26 18.24
CA ASP A 31 -3.65 -1.70 19.57
C ASP A 31 -4.60 -0.55 19.88
N LEU A 32 -4.85 0.33 18.91
CA LEU A 32 -5.78 1.45 19.07
C LEU A 32 -7.22 0.96 19.28
N ILE A 33 -7.66 -0.05 18.53
CA ILE A 33 -9.00 -0.64 18.73
C ILE A 33 -9.11 -1.26 20.12
N HIS A 34 -8.08 -1.96 20.55
CA HIS A 34 -8.06 -2.56 21.88
C HIS A 34 -8.16 -1.50 22.99
N SER A 35 -7.38 -0.42 22.88
CA SER A 35 -7.42 0.70 23.83
C SER A 35 -8.78 1.36 23.88
N LEU A 36 -9.40 1.60 22.71
CA LEU A 36 -10.75 2.19 22.64
C LEU A 36 -11.81 1.25 23.23
N THR A 37 -11.65 -0.05 23.06
CA THR A 37 -12.54 -1.06 23.65
C THR A 37 -12.44 -1.03 25.17
N GLU A 38 -11.23 -0.96 25.71
CA GLU A 38 -11.01 -0.83 27.16
C GLU A 38 -11.62 0.46 27.70
N ASP A 39 -11.41 1.59 27.02
CA ASP A 39 -11.99 2.88 27.41
C ASP A 39 -13.50 2.84 27.43
N ALA A 40 -14.12 2.24 26.42
CA ALA A 40 -15.56 2.07 26.36
C ALA A 40 -16.10 1.20 27.52
N GLN A 41 -15.40 0.13 27.87
CA GLN A 41 -15.76 -0.73 29.00
C GLN A 41 -15.63 0.00 30.33
N ASN A 42 -14.58 0.78 30.50
CA ASN A 42 -14.38 1.58 31.72
C ASN A 42 -15.46 2.65 31.87
N ASP A 43 -15.82 3.33 30.78
CA ASP A 43 -16.91 4.31 30.78
C ASP A 43 -18.25 3.66 31.08
N ALA A 44 -18.50 2.46 30.59
CA ALA A 44 -19.73 1.71 30.86
C ALA A 44 -19.91 1.38 32.35
N LYS A 45 -18.83 1.34 33.11
CA LYS A 45 -18.84 1.10 34.56
C LYS A 45 -19.06 2.38 35.38
N SER A 46 -18.94 3.56 34.76
CA SER A 46 -19.18 4.83 35.45
C SER A 46 -20.62 5.27 35.28
N SER A 47 -21.19 5.96 36.28
CA SER A 47 -22.59 6.38 36.30
C SER A 47 -22.76 7.84 35.91
N ALA A 48 -22.20 8.23 34.75
CA ALA A 48 -22.07 9.64 34.38
C ALA A 48 -23.25 10.24 33.57
N GLY A 49 -24.37 9.55 33.38
CA GLY A 49 -25.57 10.07 32.72
C GLY A 49 -25.36 10.46 31.24
N ASP A 50 -25.87 11.63 30.83
CA ASP A 50 -25.81 12.10 29.43
C ASP A 50 -24.39 12.22 28.92
N LYS A 51 -23.46 12.62 29.77
CA LYS A 51 -22.04 12.73 29.45
C LYS A 51 -21.44 11.38 29.09
N HIS A 52 -21.85 10.33 29.78
CA HIS A 52 -21.43 8.96 29.53
C HIS A 52 -21.89 8.47 28.14
N GLU A 53 -23.14 8.69 27.78
CA GLU A 53 -23.68 8.31 26.47
C GLU A 53 -22.95 8.99 25.32
N THR A 54 -22.68 10.30 25.46
CA THR A 54 -21.91 11.07 24.45
C THR A 54 -20.51 10.54 24.29
N THR A 55 -19.82 10.21 25.38
CA THR A 55 -18.47 9.65 25.36
C THR A 55 -18.45 8.30 24.68
N LEU A 56 -19.40 7.41 24.97
CA LEU A 56 -19.50 6.10 24.32
C LEU A 56 -19.75 6.24 22.82
N SER A 57 -20.62 7.16 22.40
CA SER A 57 -20.88 7.41 20.98
C SER A 57 -19.63 7.86 20.25
N LYS A 58 -18.84 8.73 20.85
CA LYS A 58 -17.57 9.18 20.27
C LYS A 58 -16.55 8.05 20.15
N LEU A 59 -16.45 7.21 21.18
CA LEU A 59 -15.55 6.04 21.16
C LEU A 59 -15.94 5.05 20.07
N HIS A 60 -17.23 4.78 19.90
CA HIS A 60 -17.72 3.90 18.84
C HIS A 60 -17.41 4.44 17.44
N ILE A 61 -17.58 5.75 17.23
CA ILE A 61 -17.23 6.39 15.95
C ILE A 61 -15.73 6.26 15.65
N GLU A 62 -14.89 6.47 16.67
CA GLU A 62 -13.46 6.30 16.54
C GLU A 62 -13.07 4.85 16.22
N GLN A 63 -13.70 3.88 16.91
CA GLN A 63 -13.48 2.46 16.63
C GLN A 63 -13.83 2.11 15.17
N GLU A 64 -14.95 2.62 14.66
CA GLU A 64 -15.38 2.38 13.28
C GLU A 64 -14.37 2.93 12.27
N LYS A 65 -13.85 4.13 12.51
CA LYS A 65 -12.83 4.74 11.64
C LYS A 65 -11.55 3.90 11.58
N ILE A 66 -11.08 3.46 12.74
CA ILE A 66 -9.84 2.68 12.84
C ILE A 66 -10.06 1.27 12.27
N ALA A 67 -11.21 0.67 12.51
CA ALA A 67 -11.58 -0.63 11.95
C ALA A 67 -11.57 -0.60 10.42
N LYS A 68 -12.04 0.50 9.82
CA LYS A 68 -11.99 0.70 8.38
C LYS A 68 -10.55 0.78 7.86
N LYS A 69 -9.69 1.53 8.55
CA LYS A 69 -8.27 1.63 8.19
C LYS A 69 -7.56 0.28 8.34
N LEU A 70 -7.87 -0.47 9.38
CA LEU A 70 -7.35 -1.81 9.59
C LEU A 70 -7.76 -2.74 8.45
N LYS A 71 -9.03 -2.72 8.06
CA LYS A 71 -9.52 -3.52 6.95
C LYS A 71 -8.77 -3.19 5.65
N GLU A 72 -8.59 -1.91 5.35
CA GLU A 72 -7.84 -1.47 4.17
C GLU A 72 -6.39 -1.97 4.21
N ALA A 73 -5.72 -1.88 5.35
CA ALA A 73 -4.35 -2.36 5.50
C ALA A 73 -4.25 -3.88 5.33
N LEU A 74 -5.21 -4.64 5.86
CA LEU A 74 -5.26 -6.09 5.67
C LEU A 74 -5.51 -6.48 4.22
N GLU A 75 -6.35 -5.76 3.51
CA GLU A 75 -6.59 -5.96 2.08
C GLU A 75 -5.32 -5.70 1.27
N GLN A 76 -4.60 -4.63 1.57
CA GLN A 76 -3.32 -4.31 0.94
C GLN A 76 -2.27 -5.38 1.23
N GLN A 77 -2.19 -5.85 2.47
CA GLN A 77 -1.29 -6.94 2.85
C GLN A 77 -1.60 -8.22 2.07
N ALA A 78 -2.88 -8.53 1.88
CA ALA A 78 -3.31 -9.68 1.10
C ALA A 78 -2.88 -9.57 -0.36
N ILE A 79 -2.97 -8.38 -0.96
CA ILE A 79 -2.50 -8.13 -2.33
C ILE A 79 -1.00 -8.40 -2.42
N LEU A 80 -0.21 -7.84 -1.50
CA LEU A 80 1.26 -8.04 -1.51
C LEU A 80 1.65 -9.51 -1.33
N SER A 81 0.92 -10.25 -0.50
CA SER A 81 1.24 -11.65 -0.23
C SER A 81 1.00 -12.58 -1.43
N LYS A 82 0.17 -12.15 -2.37
CA LYS A 82 -0.15 -12.93 -3.57
C LYS A 82 0.72 -12.59 -4.77
N LEU A 83 1.59 -11.58 -4.66
CA LEU A 83 2.44 -11.17 -5.78
C LEU A 83 3.52 -12.22 -6.04
N ASP A 84 3.71 -12.54 -7.30
CA ASP A 84 4.85 -13.33 -7.76
C ASP A 84 5.91 -12.38 -8.32
N ILE A 85 6.87 -12.00 -7.47
CA ILE A 85 7.93 -11.07 -7.86
C ILE A 85 9.01 -11.71 -8.73
N GLU A 86 9.04 -13.04 -8.81
CA GLU A 86 9.97 -13.75 -9.68
C GLU A 86 9.45 -13.84 -11.11
N GLN A 87 8.16 -13.56 -11.32
CA GLN A 87 7.56 -13.54 -12.63
C GLN A 87 8.20 -12.46 -13.49
N VAL A 88 8.67 -12.85 -14.67
CA VAL A 88 9.21 -11.92 -15.68
C VAL A 88 8.19 -11.83 -16.81
N SER A 89 7.79 -10.61 -17.16
CA SER A 89 6.85 -10.36 -18.24
C SER A 89 7.33 -9.21 -19.12
N ASP A 90 7.12 -9.33 -20.42
CA ASP A 90 7.47 -8.29 -21.38
C ASP A 90 6.53 -7.09 -21.32
N ASN A 91 5.36 -7.28 -20.75
CA ASN A 91 4.38 -6.23 -20.54
C ASN A 91 4.10 -6.03 -19.05
N VAL A 92 3.58 -4.86 -18.72
CA VAL A 92 3.27 -4.50 -17.34
C VAL A 92 2.10 -5.34 -16.82
N VAL A 93 2.33 -6.03 -15.72
CA VAL A 93 1.33 -6.83 -15.00
C VAL A 93 1.37 -6.49 -13.51
N LEU A 94 0.42 -6.99 -12.76
CA LEU A 94 0.43 -6.86 -11.30
C LEU A 94 1.73 -7.48 -10.75
N GLY A 95 2.46 -6.74 -9.92
CA GLY A 95 3.76 -7.14 -9.41
C GLY A 95 4.95 -6.63 -10.23
N SER A 96 4.70 -6.01 -11.36
CA SER A 96 5.77 -5.43 -12.17
C SER A 96 6.41 -4.22 -11.50
N LEU A 97 7.72 -4.10 -11.62
CA LEU A 97 8.46 -2.89 -11.33
C LEU A 97 8.77 -2.18 -12.64
N VAL A 98 8.24 -0.97 -12.79
CA VAL A 98 8.32 -0.23 -14.05
C VAL A 98 9.13 1.04 -13.82
N LYS A 99 10.23 1.14 -14.57
CA LYS A 99 11.01 2.38 -14.59
C LYS A 99 10.56 3.22 -15.77
N THR A 100 10.08 4.42 -15.48
CA THR A 100 9.71 5.40 -16.50
C THR A 100 10.72 6.55 -16.53
N ASN A 101 10.55 7.45 -17.47
CA ASN A 101 11.36 8.66 -17.56
C ASN A 101 11.16 9.64 -16.39
N HIS A 102 10.14 9.44 -15.55
CA HIS A 102 9.86 10.31 -14.39
C HIS A 102 9.91 9.57 -13.06
N LEU A 103 9.37 8.35 -12.99
CA LEU A 103 9.17 7.61 -11.75
C LEU A 103 9.58 6.16 -11.90
N THR A 104 9.93 5.54 -10.78
CA THR A 104 9.99 4.08 -10.65
C THR A 104 8.76 3.64 -9.88
N VAL A 105 7.97 2.75 -10.47
CA VAL A 105 6.63 2.40 -10.01
C VAL A 105 6.55 0.89 -9.76
N PHE A 106 6.04 0.53 -8.60
CA PHE A 106 5.72 -0.87 -8.26
C PHE A 106 4.20 -1.05 -8.37
N VAL A 107 3.77 -1.85 -9.34
CA VAL A 107 2.35 -2.06 -9.61
C VAL A 107 1.81 -3.08 -8.63
N SER A 108 1.12 -2.61 -7.63
CA SER A 108 0.58 -3.44 -6.54
C SER A 108 -0.70 -2.83 -5.96
N THR A 109 -0.55 -1.99 -4.98
CA THR A 109 -1.63 -1.26 -4.33
C THR A 109 -1.12 0.13 -3.94
N ALA A 110 -2.02 1.06 -3.65
CA ALA A 110 -1.65 2.43 -3.29
C ALA A 110 -0.99 2.46 -1.92
N LEU A 111 0.32 2.67 -1.89
CA LEU A 111 1.13 2.75 -0.67
C LEU A 111 2.00 3.99 -0.71
N PRO A 112 2.53 4.45 0.44
CA PRO A 112 3.42 5.60 0.46
C PRO A 112 4.70 5.37 -0.35
N LYS A 113 5.28 6.47 -0.85
CA LYS A 113 6.61 6.44 -1.46
C LYS A 113 7.64 5.92 -0.46
N ILE A 114 8.50 5.02 -0.92
CA ILE A 114 9.64 4.52 -0.14
C ILE A 114 10.93 4.76 -0.91
N THR A 115 12.04 4.69 -0.20
CA THR A 115 13.38 4.73 -0.80
C THR A 115 14.09 3.41 -0.52
N VAL A 116 14.53 2.76 -1.58
CA VAL A 116 15.28 1.51 -1.52
C VAL A 116 16.55 1.67 -2.33
N ASP A 117 17.70 1.40 -1.73
CA ASP A 117 19.03 1.58 -2.37
C ASP A 117 19.17 2.95 -3.03
N ASN A 118 18.77 4.01 -2.33
CA ASN A 118 18.78 5.41 -2.78
C ASN A 118 17.87 5.71 -3.98
N GLN A 119 16.95 4.80 -4.32
CA GLN A 119 15.97 5.02 -5.38
C GLN A 119 14.58 5.18 -4.77
N ALA A 120 13.86 6.21 -5.20
CA ALA A 120 12.47 6.42 -4.81
C ALA A 120 11.57 5.46 -5.59
N VAL A 121 10.68 4.78 -4.88
CA VAL A 121 9.73 3.86 -5.46
C VAL A 121 8.31 4.26 -5.04
N PHE A 122 7.41 4.31 -6.01
CA PHE A 122 6.00 4.61 -5.82
C PHE A 122 5.20 3.34 -6.05
N ALA A 123 4.42 2.92 -5.07
CA ALA A 123 3.48 1.82 -5.23
C ALA A 123 2.13 2.36 -5.67
N ILE A 124 1.61 1.81 -6.74
CA ILE A 124 0.32 2.23 -7.31
C ILE A 124 -0.58 1.03 -7.54
N SER A 125 -1.88 1.28 -7.53
CA SER A 125 -2.89 0.31 -7.92
C SER A 125 -3.03 0.27 -9.44
N PRO A 126 -3.32 -0.91 -10.04
CA PRO A 126 -3.68 -0.99 -11.46
C PRO A 126 -4.88 -0.13 -11.84
N GLN A 127 -5.74 0.22 -10.88
CA GLN A 127 -6.92 1.04 -11.10
C GLN A 127 -6.66 2.54 -10.96
N SER A 128 -5.47 2.95 -10.53
CA SER A 128 -5.10 4.37 -10.47
C SER A 128 -4.95 4.95 -11.87
N PRO A 129 -5.01 6.30 -12.04
CA PRO A 129 -4.84 6.91 -13.36
C PRO A 129 -3.57 6.48 -14.09
N LEU A 130 -2.43 6.45 -13.39
CA LEU A 130 -1.18 5.97 -13.97
C LEU A 130 -1.22 4.46 -14.20
N GLY A 131 -1.76 3.69 -13.24
CA GLY A 131 -1.86 2.24 -13.35
C GLY A 131 -2.67 1.78 -14.55
N ILE A 132 -3.81 2.42 -14.82
CA ILE A 132 -4.65 2.12 -15.99
C ILE A 132 -3.87 2.29 -17.29
N GLN A 133 -3.06 3.34 -17.38
CA GLN A 133 -2.25 3.61 -18.57
C GLN A 133 -1.07 2.65 -18.70
N LEU A 134 -0.48 2.24 -17.58
CA LEU A 134 0.68 1.35 -17.58
C LEU A 134 0.33 -0.10 -17.92
N MET A 135 -0.79 -0.60 -17.44
CA MET A 135 -1.12 -2.02 -17.54
C MET A 135 -1.08 -2.50 -18.98
N HIS A 136 -0.44 -3.64 -19.20
CA HIS A 136 -0.28 -4.32 -20.49
C HIS A 136 0.61 -3.59 -21.50
N LYS A 137 1.23 -2.48 -21.13
CA LYS A 137 2.17 -1.76 -21.99
C LYS A 137 3.53 -2.45 -21.99
N THR A 138 4.30 -2.15 -23.01
CA THR A 138 5.65 -2.69 -23.23
C THR A 138 6.71 -1.60 -23.12
N ILE A 139 7.99 -2.00 -23.11
CA ILE A 139 9.10 -1.07 -23.13
C ILE A 139 8.98 -0.13 -24.35
N ASN A 140 9.33 1.13 -24.15
CA ASN A 140 9.24 2.23 -25.12
C ASN A 140 7.84 2.74 -25.40
N SER A 141 6.81 2.22 -24.74
CA SER A 141 5.47 2.81 -24.81
C SER A 141 5.47 4.20 -24.20
N GLU A 142 4.80 5.14 -24.85
CA GLU A 142 4.61 6.51 -24.39
C GLU A 142 3.12 6.81 -24.24
N PHE A 143 2.76 7.53 -23.19
CA PHE A 143 1.37 7.90 -22.92
C PHE A 143 1.31 9.08 -21.95
N PRO A 144 0.29 9.93 -22.07
CA PRO A 144 0.10 11.05 -21.16
C PRO A 144 -0.75 10.65 -19.94
N VAL A 145 -0.38 11.20 -18.79
CA VAL A 145 -1.20 11.18 -17.57
C VAL A 145 -1.09 12.57 -16.92
N ASN A 146 -2.21 13.27 -16.77
CA ASN A 146 -2.25 14.60 -16.15
C ASN A 146 -1.23 15.59 -16.73
N ASN A 147 -1.17 15.69 -18.06
CA ASN A 147 -0.26 16.57 -18.80
C ASN A 147 1.21 16.22 -18.69
N VAL A 148 1.55 15.05 -18.17
CA VAL A 148 2.91 14.51 -18.13
C VAL A 148 3.00 13.34 -19.09
N THR A 149 3.97 13.35 -19.99
CA THR A 149 4.21 12.24 -20.90
C THR A 149 5.20 11.26 -20.27
N TYR A 150 4.72 10.04 -20.05
CA TYR A 150 5.53 8.94 -19.52
C TYR A 150 6.03 8.06 -20.64
N LYS A 151 7.25 7.56 -20.49
CA LYS A 151 7.83 6.55 -21.34
C LYS A 151 8.36 5.42 -20.50
N ILE A 152 7.99 4.20 -20.84
CA ILE A 152 8.47 3.00 -20.12
C ILE A 152 9.87 2.68 -20.60
N LEU A 153 10.84 2.68 -19.67
CA LEU A 153 12.25 2.41 -19.94
C LEU A 153 12.63 0.97 -19.61
N GLU A 154 12.12 0.43 -18.50
CA GLU A 154 12.41 -0.93 -18.04
C GLU A 154 11.17 -1.54 -17.37
N ILE A 155 10.99 -2.84 -17.54
CA ILE A 155 9.96 -3.64 -16.85
C ILE A 155 10.63 -4.85 -16.22
N SER A 156 10.37 -5.07 -14.92
CA SER A 156 10.90 -6.25 -14.21
C SER A 156 9.90 -6.83 -13.21
#